data_807567e0e168ff39d8788ca9f37912c4
#
_entry.id   807567e0e168ff39d8788ca9f37912c4
#
_cell.length_a   1.000
_cell.length_b   1.000
_cell.length_c   1.000
_cell.angle_alpha   90.00
_cell.angle_beta   90.00
_cell.angle_gamma   90.00
#
_symmetry.space_group_name_H-M   'P 1'
#
loop_
_entity.id
_entity.type
_entity.pdbx_description
1 polymer ?
#
loop_
_entity_poly.entity_id
_entity_poly.type
_entity_poly.pdbx_seq_one_letter_code
_entity_poly.pdbx_strand_id
1 'polypeptide(L)'
;MARSVLERNNVRVTGQGQPMLFAHGFGCDQNMWRFVAPQFENDHQIVLFDYVGSGRSDLAAYDPKRYAKLDGYADDVLDVIHALDLRDIIFVGHSVSAMIGVLAANREPERFASLIMIGPSPRYINDSPYVGGFAREDIVGLLEMMDKNFIGWANFLAPAIMKNPDQPELGKELTDSFCSTDPIIARRFAEATFFADNRDDLAAVSVPSLIMQCTDDMVAPLEVGEYMHAHVPRSTLKVMSATGHCPHMSHPEETVALIREFLNPATVA
;
A
#
# COMPACT_ATOMS: atom_id res chain seq x y z
N MET A 1 3.69 30.80 -2.59
CA MET A 1 3.70 30.01 -3.84
C MET A 1 3.29 28.59 -3.45
N ALA A 2 2.50 27.90 -4.27
CA ALA A 2 2.22 26.49 -4.04
C ALA A 2 3.55 25.71 -4.18
N ARG A 3 3.76 24.72 -3.32
CA ARG A 3 4.91 23.80 -3.43
C ARG A 3 4.81 22.98 -4.71
N SER A 4 5.96 22.57 -5.27
CA SER A 4 6.00 21.60 -6.36
C SER A 4 5.42 20.25 -5.88
N VAL A 5 4.98 19.40 -6.81
CA VAL A 5 4.50 18.05 -6.49
C VAL A 5 5.55 17.26 -5.69
N LEU A 6 6.83 17.39 -6.08
CA LEU A 6 7.92 16.67 -5.41
C LEU A 6 8.10 17.11 -3.95
N GLU A 7 7.95 18.39 -3.67
CA GLU A 7 7.99 18.92 -2.29
C GLU A 7 6.71 18.58 -1.53
N ARG A 8 5.54 18.69 -2.20
CA ARG A 8 4.23 18.38 -1.61
C ARG A 8 4.17 16.94 -1.09
N ASN A 9 4.63 16.01 -1.91
CA ASN A 9 4.62 14.58 -1.62
C ASN A 9 5.94 14.06 -1.03
N ASN A 10 6.86 14.93 -0.58
CA ASN A 10 8.15 14.53 0.00
C ASN A 10 8.89 13.47 -0.83
N VAL A 11 8.92 13.66 -2.17
CA VAL A 11 9.47 12.68 -3.11
C VAL A 11 10.98 12.56 -2.96
N ARG A 12 11.48 11.32 -2.94
CA ARG A 12 12.90 10.98 -2.98
C ARG A 12 13.17 10.06 -4.15
N VAL A 13 14.28 10.33 -4.84
CA VAL A 13 14.71 9.52 -5.99
C VAL A 13 16.16 9.10 -5.76
N THR A 14 16.42 7.80 -5.89
CA THR A 14 17.79 7.22 -5.82
C THR A 14 17.94 6.16 -6.92
N GLY A 15 19.15 5.70 -7.17
CA GLY A 15 19.43 4.71 -8.21
C GLY A 15 19.21 5.23 -9.63
N GLN A 16 19.32 4.35 -10.60
CA GLN A 16 19.14 4.62 -12.03
C GLN A 16 18.58 3.37 -12.74
N GLY A 17 17.93 3.56 -13.88
CA GLY A 17 17.34 2.48 -14.66
C GLY A 17 15.81 2.54 -14.70
N GLN A 18 15.15 1.39 -14.83
CA GLN A 18 13.70 1.32 -14.85
C GLN A 18 13.10 1.83 -13.55
N PRO A 19 12.10 2.73 -13.59
CA PRO A 19 11.51 3.28 -12.37
C PRO A 19 10.77 2.22 -11.53
N MET A 20 11.05 2.23 -10.23
CA MET A 20 10.35 1.45 -9.21
C MET A 20 9.73 2.42 -8.20
N LEU A 21 8.41 2.58 -8.25
CA LEU A 21 7.65 3.53 -7.41
C LEU A 21 7.02 2.80 -6.24
N PHE A 22 7.42 3.15 -5.03
CA PHE A 22 6.95 2.51 -3.80
C PHE A 22 5.93 3.38 -3.08
N ALA A 23 4.77 2.80 -2.81
CA ALA A 23 3.63 3.45 -2.15
C ALA A 23 3.30 2.76 -0.82
N HIS A 24 3.34 3.52 0.27
CA HIS A 24 3.14 3.03 1.62
C HIS A 24 1.66 2.77 1.97
N GLY A 25 1.41 1.95 2.99
CA GLY A 25 0.08 1.65 3.51
C GLY A 25 -0.51 2.77 4.39
N PHE A 26 -1.75 2.54 4.85
CA PHE A 26 -2.45 3.41 5.78
C PHE A 26 -1.64 3.63 7.07
N GLY A 27 -1.59 4.87 7.54
CA GLY A 27 -0.90 5.24 8.79
C GLY A 27 0.62 5.16 8.75
N CYS A 28 1.20 4.94 7.58
CA CYS A 28 2.64 4.82 7.35
C CYS A 28 3.20 5.99 6.55
N ASP A 29 4.50 5.94 6.30
CA ASP A 29 5.22 6.82 5.39
C ASP A 29 6.24 6.02 4.56
N GLN A 30 6.97 6.69 3.69
CA GLN A 30 7.95 6.05 2.80
C GLN A 30 9.07 5.31 3.54
N ASN A 31 9.30 5.58 4.84
CA ASN A 31 10.36 4.94 5.61
C ASN A 31 10.10 3.44 5.85
N MET A 32 8.85 2.99 5.73
CA MET A 32 8.53 1.56 5.83
C MET A 32 9.23 0.71 4.76
N TRP A 33 9.67 1.33 3.67
CA TRP A 33 10.36 0.65 2.56
C TRP A 33 11.87 0.52 2.74
N ARG A 34 12.45 1.02 3.84
CA ARG A 34 13.91 1.10 4.08
C ARG A 34 14.66 -0.24 4.00
N PHE A 35 13.99 -1.36 4.21
CA PHE A 35 14.60 -2.69 4.12
C PHE A 35 14.48 -3.31 2.72
N VAL A 36 13.49 -2.90 1.93
CA VAL A 36 13.19 -3.47 0.61
C VAL A 36 13.72 -2.57 -0.52
N ALA A 37 13.38 -1.30 -0.53
CA ALA A 37 13.71 -0.40 -1.65
C ALA A 37 15.21 -0.33 -1.97
N PRO A 38 16.15 -0.23 -0.99
CA PRO A 38 17.59 -0.18 -1.28
C PRO A 38 18.12 -1.44 -1.97
N GLN A 39 17.43 -2.57 -1.87
CA GLN A 39 17.85 -3.81 -2.50
C GLN A 39 17.75 -3.76 -4.04
N PHE A 40 17.05 -2.78 -4.58
CA PHE A 40 16.83 -2.59 -6.02
C PHE A 40 17.59 -1.40 -6.61
N GLU A 41 18.27 -0.57 -5.80
CA GLU A 41 18.94 0.67 -6.24
C GLU A 41 20.05 0.45 -7.30
N ASN A 42 20.66 -0.74 -7.32
CA ASN A 42 21.71 -1.04 -8.29
C ASN A 42 21.18 -1.21 -9.72
N ASP A 43 19.92 -1.60 -9.86
CA ASP A 43 19.31 -2.01 -11.13
C ASP A 43 18.12 -1.13 -11.54
N HIS A 44 17.58 -0.35 -10.57
CA HIS A 44 16.35 0.43 -10.76
C HIS A 44 16.50 1.86 -10.23
N GLN A 45 15.75 2.78 -10.83
CA GLN A 45 15.49 4.09 -10.25
C GLN A 45 14.40 3.95 -9.17
N ILE A 46 14.77 4.12 -7.92
CA ILE A 46 13.83 4.04 -6.79
C ILE A 46 13.17 5.38 -6.57
N VAL A 47 11.85 5.38 -6.56
CA VAL A 47 11.04 6.56 -6.24
C VAL A 47 10.22 6.25 -5.00
N LEU A 48 10.46 7.02 -3.93
CA LEU A 48 9.73 6.98 -2.68
C LEU A 48 8.96 8.29 -2.52
N PHE A 49 7.76 8.23 -1.95
CA PHE A 49 6.96 9.42 -1.68
C PHE A 49 6.02 9.20 -0.50
N ASP A 50 5.52 10.29 0.06
CA ASP A 50 4.44 10.29 1.06
C ASP A 50 3.16 10.80 0.42
N TYR A 51 2.03 10.13 0.64
CA TYR A 51 0.73 10.69 0.31
C TYR A 51 0.50 11.99 1.09
N VAL A 52 -0.20 12.95 0.48
CA VAL A 52 -0.59 14.16 1.22
C VAL A 52 -1.41 13.77 2.45
N GLY A 53 -0.97 14.24 3.60
CA GLY A 53 -1.54 13.87 4.90
C GLY A 53 -0.74 12.81 5.66
N SER A 54 0.33 12.25 5.07
CA SER A 54 1.20 11.24 5.67
C SER A 54 2.65 11.71 5.72
N GLY A 55 3.43 11.17 6.64
CA GLY A 55 4.87 11.35 6.73
C GLY A 55 5.29 12.82 6.77
N ARG A 56 6.15 13.20 5.83
CA ARG A 56 6.67 14.58 5.68
C ARG A 56 6.05 15.32 4.50
N SER A 57 4.91 14.86 4.00
CA SER A 57 4.16 15.57 2.97
C SER A 57 3.68 16.93 3.45
N ASP A 58 3.29 17.80 2.53
CA ASP A 58 2.73 19.10 2.86
C ASP A 58 1.29 18.98 3.35
N LEU A 59 1.08 19.00 4.66
CA LEU A 59 -0.26 18.93 5.28
C LEU A 59 -1.17 20.08 4.85
N ALA A 60 -0.62 21.25 4.49
CA ALA A 60 -1.42 22.38 4.01
C ALA A 60 -2.06 22.11 2.62
N ALA A 61 -1.57 21.12 1.90
CA ALA A 61 -2.14 20.67 0.63
C ALA A 61 -3.30 19.68 0.78
N TYR A 62 -3.63 19.26 2.01
CA TYR A 62 -4.71 18.31 2.23
C TYR A 62 -6.08 18.94 1.96
N ASP A 63 -6.79 18.39 0.99
CA ASP A 63 -8.18 18.75 0.67
C ASP A 63 -9.12 17.58 1.02
N PRO A 64 -10.03 17.74 2.03
CA PRO A 64 -10.95 16.66 2.43
C PRO A 64 -11.86 16.17 1.30
N LYS A 65 -12.10 16.98 0.27
CA LYS A 65 -12.92 16.55 -0.88
C LYS A 65 -12.12 15.70 -1.84
N ARG A 66 -10.85 16.06 -2.12
CA ARG A 66 -9.93 15.27 -2.96
C ARG A 66 -9.68 13.89 -2.33
N TYR A 67 -9.40 13.86 -1.03
CA TYR A 67 -9.04 12.63 -0.31
C TYR A 67 -10.23 11.90 0.34
N ALA A 68 -11.46 12.21 -0.07
CA ALA A 68 -12.66 11.50 0.41
C ALA A 68 -12.76 10.04 -0.11
N LYS A 69 -12.03 9.70 -1.17
CA LYS A 69 -11.95 8.38 -1.78
C LYS A 69 -10.51 8.06 -2.18
N LEU A 70 -10.23 6.80 -2.50
CA LEU A 70 -8.91 6.36 -2.98
C LEU A 70 -8.48 7.03 -4.29
N ASP A 71 -9.43 7.54 -5.07
CA ASP A 71 -9.18 8.31 -6.28
C ASP A 71 -8.24 9.51 -6.07
N GLY A 72 -8.40 10.25 -4.97
CA GLY A 72 -7.53 11.40 -4.66
C GLY A 72 -6.10 10.99 -4.32
N TYR A 73 -5.91 9.79 -3.76
CA TYR A 73 -4.58 9.21 -3.54
C TYR A 73 -3.98 8.65 -4.83
N ALA A 74 -4.82 8.12 -5.74
CA ALA A 74 -4.37 7.76 -7.08
C ALA A 74 -3.94 9.01 -7.91
N ASP A 75 -4.60 10.14 -7.70
CA ASP A 75 -4.15 11.42 -8.27
C ASP A 75 -2.75 11.82 -7.75
N ASP A 76 -2.43 11.58 -6.47
CA ASP A 76 -1.08 11.85 -5.94
C ASP A 76 -0.02 10.97 -6.63
N VAL A 77 -0.33 9.69 -6.86
CA VAL A 77 0.54 8.78 -7.62
C VAL A 77 0.79 9.31 -9.04
N LEU A 78 -0.28 9.66 -9.76
CA LEU A 78 -0.17 10.19 -11.12
C LEU A 78 0.54 11.56 -11.17
N ASP A 79 0.28 12.43 -10.20
CA ASP A 79 1.00 13.72 -10.07
C ASP A 79 2.53 13.51 -9.94
N VAL A 80 2.98 12.52 -9.12
CA VAL A 80 4.39 12.18 -8.97
C VAL A 80 4.94 11.60 -10.26
N ILE A 81 4.21 10.69 -10.91
CA ILE A 81 4.58 10.09 -12.20
C ILE A 81 4.78 11.17 -13.27
N HIS A 82 3.86 12.13 -13.37
CA HIS A 82 3.93 13.23 -14.33
C HIS A 82 5.08 14.20 -14.01
N ALA A 83 5.26 14.54 -12.73
CA ALA A 83 6.31 15.48 -12.31
C ALA A 83 7.73 14.97 -12.61
N LEU A 84 7.92 13.65 -12.64
CA LEU A 84 9.18 12.99 -12.97
C LEU A 84 9.21 12.41 -14.39
N ASP A 85 8.15 12.57 -15.19
CA ASP A 85 7.90 11.91 -16.50
C ASP A 85 8.26 10.42 -16.51
N LEU A 86 7.82 9.69 -15.49
CA LEU A 86 8.11 8.26 -15.36
C LEU A 86 7.34 7.45 -16.41
N ARG A 87 7.99 6.42 -16.94
CA ARG A 87 7.43 5.44 -17.89
C ARG A 87 7.95 4.05 -17.57
N ASP A 88 7.24 3.03 -18.05
CA ASP A 88 7.58 1.62 -17.77
C ASP A 88 7.74 1.33 -16.27
N ILE A 89 6.83 1.88 -15.45
CA ILE A 89 6.92 1.90 -14.00
C ILE A 89 6.60 0.52 -13.44
N ILE A 90 7.45 0.02 -12.57
CA ILE A 90 7.16 -1.06 -11.62
C ILE A 90 6.56 -0.38 -10.39
N PHE A 91 5.24 -0.50 -10.20
CA PHE A 91 4.58 0.06 -9.02
C PHE A 91 4.53 -0.97 -7.90
N VAL A 92 5.00 -0.61 -6.71
CA VAL A 92 5.01 -1.46 -5.52
C VAL A 92 4.12 -0.82 -4.46
N GLY A 93 2.94 -1.40 -4.24
CA GLY A 93 1.95 -0.89 -3.29
C GLY A 93 1.71 -1.84 -2.12
N HIS A 94 1.77 -1.32 -0.90
CA HIS A 94 1.41 -2.06 0.30
C HIS A 94 -0.04 -1.76 0.71
N SER A 95 -0.81 -2.81 1.03
CA SER A 95 -2.15 -2.69 1.60
C SER A 95 -3.08 -1.84 0.70
N VAL A 96 -3.67 -0.77 1.22
CA VAL A 96 -4.52 0.18 0.47
C VAL A 96 -3.85 0.72 -0.80
N SER A 97 -2.52 0.87 -0.77
CA SER A 97 -1.77 1.36 -1.94
C SER A 97 -1.77 0.38 -3.12
N ALA A 98 -2.06 -0.89 -2.89
CA ALA A 98 -2.31 -1.82 -3.99
C ALA A 98 -3.52 -1.37 -4.83
N MET A 99 -4.63 -1.01 -4.18
CA MET A 99 -5.83 -0.52 -4.89
C MET A 99 -5.63 0.89 -5.45
N ILE A 100 -4.90 1.76 -4.75
CA ILE A 100 -4.51 3.07 -5.30
C ILE A 100 -3.69 2.88 -6.59
N GLY A 101 -2.77 1.92 -6.61
CA GLY A 101 -2.00 1.55 -7.81
C GLY A 101 -2.87 0.99 -8.93
N VAL A 102 -3.86 0.15 -8.62
CA VAL A 102 -4.86 -0.34 -9.58
C VAL A 102 -5.63 0.83 -10.20
N LEU A 103 -6.12 1.76 -9.39
CA LEU A 103 -6.85 2.94 -9.88
C LEU A 103 -5.97 3.82 -10.78
N ALA A 104 -4.71 4.04 -10.41
CA ALA A 104 -3.77 4.82 -11.21
C ALA A 104 -3.43 4.11 -12.53
N ALA A 105 -3.16 2.80 -12.50
CA ALA A 105 -2.83 2.00 -13.68
C ALA A 105 -4.03 1.84 -14.63
N ASN A 106 -5.25 1.77 -14.13
CA ASN A 106 -6.45 1.73 -14.97
C ASN A 106 -6.70 3.06 -15.71
N ARG A 107 -6.20 4.19 -15.17
CA ARG A 107 -6.32 5.52 -15.80
C ARG A 107 -5.26 5.76 -16.86
N GLU A 108 -4.01 5.34 -16.60
CA GLU A 108 -2.85 5.57 -17.49
C GLU A 108 -2.03 4.27 -17.65
N PRO A 109 -2.61 3.20 -18.21
CA PRO A 109 -1.96 1.89 -18.26
C PRO A 109 -0.63 1.89 -19.02
N GLU A 110 -0.45 2.82 -19.98
CA GLU A 110 0.77 2.96 -20.77
C GLU A 110 1.98 3.45 -19.96
N ARG A 111 1.77 3.94 -18.74
CA ARG A 111 2.85 4.35 -17.83
C ARG A 111 3.43 3.18 -17.02
N PHE A 112 2.66 2.10 -16.86
CA PHE A 112 2.99 1.01 -15.95
C PHE A 112 3.49 -0.22 -16.69
N ALA A 113 4.64 -0.75 -16.24
CA ALA A 113 5.15 -2.05 -16.69
C ALA A 113 4.51 -3.20 -15.89
N SER A 114 4.31 -3.01 -14.58
CA SER A 114 3.70 -4.01 -13.71
C SER A 114 3.22 -3.40 -12.38
N LEU A 115 2.34 -4.16 -11.70
CA LEU A 115 1.90 -3.89 -10.34
C LEU A 115 2.41 -4.99 -9.40
N ILE A 116 3.02 -4.61 -8.28
CA ILE A 116 3.40 -5.50 -7.19
C ILE A 116 2.58 -5.09 -5.97
N MET A 117 1.71 -5.97 -5.53
CA MET A 117 0.69 -5.73 -4.51
C MET A 117 0.99 -6.59 -3.29
N ILE A 118 1.34 -5.97 -2.16
CA ILE A 118 1.72 -6.64 -0.92
C ILE A 118 0.59 -6.47 0.10
N GLY A 119 -0.03 -7.57 0.52
CA GLY A 119 -1.18 -7.57 1.42
C GLY A 119 -2.38 -6.77 0.87
N PRO A 120 -2.74 -6.92 -0.42
CA PRO A 120 -3.79 -6.11 -1.03
C PRO A 120 -5.18 -6.53 -0.55
N SER A 121 -6.13 -5.59 -0.58
CA SER A 121 -7.56 -5.90 -0.47
C SER A 121 -8.40 -4.94 -1.31
N PRO A 122 -9.26 -5.43 -2.21
CA PRO A 122 -10.16 -4.59 -2.97
C PRO A 122 -11.38 -4.16 -2.16
N ARG A 123 -11.67 -4.87 -1.06
CA ARG A 123 -12.75 -4.58 -0.11
C ARG A 123 -12.47 -5.28 1.21
N TYR A 124 -12.51 -4.56 2.31
CA TYR A 124 -12.24 -5.11 3.63
C TYR A 124 -13.49 -5.73 4.29
N ILE A 125 -14.68 -5.29 3.89
CA ILE A 125 -15.97 -5.73 4.46
C ILE A 125 -16.46 -6.99 3.75
N ASN A 126 -16.85 -8.00 4.53
CA ASN A 126 -17.50 -9.20 4.03
C ASN A 126 -18.78 -8.86 3.27
N ASP A 127 -18.99 -9.52 2.12
CA ASP A 127 -20.14 -9.32 1.26
C ASP A 127 -20.44 -10.63 0.51
N SER A 128 -21.18 -11.52 1.15
CA SER A 128 -21.36 -12.92 0.72
C SER A 128 -21.67 -13.06 -0.79
N PRO A 129 -20.92 -13.90 -1.52
CA PRO A 129 -19.96 -14.91 -1.03
C PRO A 129 -18.51 -14.38 -0.83
N TYR A 130 -18.23 -13.09 -1.03
CA TYR A 130 -16.91 -12.47 -0.86
C TYR A 130 -16.53 -12.38 0.62
N VAL A 131 -15.28 -12.79 0.95
CA VAL A 131 -14.68 -12.67 2.27
C VAL A 131 -13.68 -11.52 2.24
N GLY A 132 -13.98 -10.41 2.94
CA GLY A 132 -13.09 -9.26 3.08
C GLY A 132 -12.27 -9.25 4.37
N GLY A 133 -12.71 -10.04 5.36
CA GLY A 133 -12.05 -10.20 6.66
C GLY A 133 -12.84 -9.56 7.82
N PHE A 134 -13.60 -8.50 7.58
CA PHE A 134 -14.32 -7.77 8.63
C PHE A 134 -15.84 -7.77 8.41
N ALA A 135 -16.60 -7.80 9.50
CA ALA A 135 -17.97 -7.33 9.45
C ALA A 135 -18.00 -5.80 9.38
N ARG A 136 -19.07 -5.22 8.84
CA ARG A 136 -19.19 -3.75 8.76
C ARG A 136 -19.14 -3.09 10.13
N GLU A 137 -19.74 -3.74 11.11
CA GLU A 137 -19.80 -3.32 12.51
C GLU A 137 -18.42 -3.25 13.16
N ASP A 138 -17.52 -4.17 12.80
CA ASP A 138 -16.13 -4.18 13.28
C ASP A 138 -15.38 -2.92 12.80
N ILE A 139 -15.52 -2.58 11.51
CA ILE A 139 -14.92 -1.36 10.96
C ILE A 139 -15.50 -0.11 11.63
N VAL A 140 -16.82 -0.04 11.81
CA VAL A 140 -17.46 1.09 12.52
C VAL A 140 -16.89 1.20 13.95
N GLY A 141 -16.78 0.08 14.66
CA GLY A 141 -16.20 0.04 16.01
C GLY A 141 -14.75 0.50 16.08
N LEU A 142 -13.93 0.08 15.12
CA LEU A 142 -12.53 0.53 15.00
C LEU A 142 -12.44 2.05 14.77
N LEU A 143 -13.29 2.59 13.90
CA LEU A 143 -13.32 4.03 13.62
C LEU A 143 -13.85 4.84 14.81
N GLU A 144 -14.85 4.33 15.55
CA GLU A 144 -15.31 4.96 16.79
C GLU A 144 -14.23 4.95 17.89
N MET A 145 -13.45 3.87 17.99
CA MET A 145 -12.32 3.81 18.92
C MET A 145 -11.26 4.85 18.56
N MET A 146 -10.98 5.01 17.26
CA MET A 146 -10.06 6.03 16.73
C MET A 146 -10.54 7.45 17.10
N ASP A 147 -11.85 7.74 16.96
CA ASP A 147 -12.43 9.04 17.32
C ASP A 147 -12.38 9.32 18.82
N LYS A 148 -12.59 8.29 19.66
CA LYS A 148 -12.62 8.43 21.13
C LYS A 148 -11.22 8.50 21.76
N ASN A 149 -10.26 7.72 21.25
CA ASN A 149 -8.91 7.61 21.78
C ASN A 149 -7.93 7.14 20.72
N PHE A 150 -7.45 8.08 19.90
CA PHE A 150 -6.54 7.82 18.78
C PHE A 150 -5.26 7.07 19.19
N ILE A 151 -4.63 7.49 20.29
CA ILE A 151 -3.41 6.84 20.81
C ILE A 151 -3.71 5.42 21.31
N GLY A 152 -4.82 5.25 22.04
CA GLY A 152 -5.26 3.93 22.51
C GLY A 152 -5.59 2.99 21.35
N TRP A 153 -6.24 3.49 20.31
CA TRP A 153 -6.49 2.77 19.08
C TRP A 153 -5.20 2.33 18.38
N ALA A 154 -4.21 3.23 18.23
CA ALA A 154 -2.93 2.92 17.62
C ALA A 154 -2.16 1.84 18.40
N ASN A 155 -2.11 1.97 19.73
CA ASN A 155 -1.47 0.97 20.61
C ASN A 155 -2.14 -0.40 20.60
N PHE A 156 -3.45 -0.45 20.34
CA PHE A 156 -4.19 -1.71 20.20
C PHE A 156 -3.96 -2.36 18.83
N LEU A 157 -4.12 -1.57 17.76
CA LEU A 157 -4.19 -2.10 16.41
C LEU A 157 -2.82 -2.39 15.80
N ALA A 158 -1.82 -1.54 16.00
CA ALA A 158 -0.52 -1.69 15.34
C ALA A 158 0.22 -3.00 15.68
N PRO A 159 0.30 -3.44 16.97
CA PRO A 159 0.90 -4.74 17.29
C PRO A 159 0.11 -5.93 16.71
N ALA A 160 -1.22 -5.82 16.66
CA ALA A 160 -2.07 -6.86 16.09
C ALA A 160 -1.90 -6.99 14.57
N ILE A 161 -1.75 -5.88 13.86
CA ILE A 161 -1.44 -5.83 12.43
C ILE A 161 -0.04 -6.38 12.15
N MET A 162 0.95 -5.99 12.94
CA MET A 162 2.35 -6.44 12.77
C MET A 162 2.51 -7.93 13.05
N LYS A 163 1.87 -8.44 14.10
CA LYS A 163 1.77 -9.87 14.45
C LYS A 163 3.11 -10.64 14.57
N ASN A 164 4.21 -10.01 14.79
CA ASN A 164 5.53 -10.64 14.96
C ASN A 164 6.03 -10.39 16.39
N PRO A 165 5.61 -11.22 17.39
CA PRO A 165 5.91 -11.01 18.80
C PRO A 165 7.40 -11.18 19.15
N ASP A 166 8.16 -11.84 18.30
CA ASP A 166 9.62 -11.97 18.35
C ASP A 166 10.37 -10.70 17.87
N GLN A 167 9.66 -9.77 17.21
CA GLN A 167 10.16 -8.47 16.74
C GLN A 167 9.29 -7.33 17.27
N PRO A 168 9.19 -7.15 18.61
CA PRO A 168 8.25 -6.18 19.21
C PRO A 168 8.54 -4.72 18.85
N GLU A 169 9.78 -4.41 18.45
CA GLU A 169 10.19 -3.10 17.98
C GLU A 169 9.45 -2.67 16.70
N LEU A 170 9.10 -3.61 15.82
CA LEU A 170 8.34 -3.32 14.59
C LEU A 170 6.89 -2.94 14.93
N GLY A 171 6.29 -3.62 15.91
CA GLY A 171 4.96 -3.25 16.41
C GLY A 171 4.95 -1.86 17.03
N LYS A 172 5.99 -1.54 17.82
CA LYS A 172 6.17 -0.20 18.39
C LYS A 172 6.37 0.85 17.31
N GLU A 173 7.19 0.58 16.32
CA GLU A 173 7.43 1.50 15.21
C GLU A 173 6.14 1.80 14.44
N LEU A 174 5.32 0.79 14.16
CA LEU A 174 4.03 0.98 13.51
C LEU A 174 3.08 1.81 14.38
N THR A 175 3.09 1.60 15.70
CA THR A 175 2.35 2.44 16.65
C THR A 175 2.81 3.89 16.59
N ASP A 176 4.12 4.13 16.64
CA ASP A 176 4.70 5.47 16.57
C ASP A 176 4.35 6.16 15.23
N SER A 177 4.35 5.40 14.13
CA SER A 177 3.93 5.88 12.80
C SER A 177 2.47 6.32 12.81
N PHE A 178 1.55 5.49 13.31
CA PHE A 178 0.14 5.84 13.44
C PHE A 178 -0.04 7.11 14.27
N CYS A 179 0.62 7.18 15.44
CA CYS A 179 0.52 8.32 16.34
C CYS A 179 1.13 9.62 15.77
N SER A 180 2.00 9.54 14.77
CA SER A 180 2.62 10.71 14.13
C SER A 180 1.71 11.38 13.09
N THR A 181 0.65 10.72 12.65
CA THR A 181 -0.28 11.22 11.65
C THR A 181 -1.31 12.16 12.31
N ASP A 182 -1.71 13.22 11.61
CA ASP A 182 -2.82 14.07 12.07
C ASP A 182 -4.10 13.22 12.25
N PRO A 183 -4.72 13.20 13.44
CA PRO A 183 -5.84 12.31 13.74
C PRO A 183 -7.05 12.52 12.83
N ILE A 184 -7.32 13.75 12.39
CA ILE A 184 -8.45 14.06 11.50
C ILE A 184 -8.19 13.51 10.10
N ILE A 185 -6.96 13.68 9.60
CA ILE A 185 -6.55 13.17 8.29
C ILE A 185 -6.52 11.64 8.33
N ALA A 186 -5.92 11.04 9.37
CA ALA A 186 -5.87 9.60 9.57
C ALA A 186 -7.28 8.99 9.60
N ARG A 187 -8.21 9.63 10.33
CA ARG A 187 -9.61 9.17 10.41
C ARG A 187 -10.31 9.16 9.04
N ARG A 188 -10.08 10.20 8.23
CA ARG A 188 -10.64 10.28 6.87
C ARG A 188 -10.00 9.27 5.92
N PHE A 189 -8.70 9.06 6.03
CA PHE A 189 -8.02 8.04 5.22
C PHE A 189 -8.48 6.63 5.62
N ALA A 190 -8.69 6.37 6.91
CA ALA A 190 -9.27 5.11 7.38
C ALA A 190 -10.68 4.88 6.79
N GLU A 191 -11.52 5.90 6.76
CA GLU A 191 -12.84 5.83 6.10
C GLU A 191 -12.73 5.50 4.61
N ALA A 192 -11.89 6.25 3.89
CA ALA A 192 -11.67 6.06 2.46
C ALA A 192 -11.09 4.66 2.14
N THR A 193 -10.31 4.08 3.07
CA THR A 193 -9.70 2.76 2.94
C THR A 193 -10.71 1.65 3.25
N PHE A 194 -11.25 1.63 4.46
CA PHE A 194 -11.99 0.48 4.96
C PHE A 194 -13.42 0.36 4.42
N PHE A 195 -13.98 1.45 3.88
CA PHE A 195 -15.27 1.42 3.19
C PHE A 195 -15.14 1.39 1.66
N ALA A 196 -13.92 1.36 1.12
CA ALA A 196 -13.74 1.20 -0.31
C ALA A 196 -14.29 -0.14 -0.82
N ASP A 197 -14.74 -0.12 -2.06
CA ASP A 197 -15.07 -1.30 -2.84
C ASP A 197 -14.52 -1.11 -4.26
N ASN A 198 -13.36 -1.72 -4.51
CA ASN A 198 -12.65 -1.65 -5.78
C ASN A 198 -12.69 -2.98 -6.53
N ARG A 199 -13.63 -3.87 -6.23
CA ARG A 199 -13.75 -5.18 -6.89
C ARG A 199 -14.03 -5.04 -8.39
N ASP A 200 -14.80 -4.06 -8.77
CA ASP A 200 -15.13 -3.79 -10.18
C ASP A 200 -13.93 -3.24 -10.99
N ASP A 201 -12.92 -2.67 -10.30
CA ASP A 201 -11.72 -2.13 -10.94
C ASP A 201 -10.71 -3.21 -11.34
N LEU A 202 -10.81 -4.42 -10.76
CA LEU A 202 -9.81 -5.49 -10.92
C LEU A 202 -9.73 -6.02 -12.36
N ALA A 203 -10.87 -6.17 -13.03
CA ALA A 203 -10.93 -6.71 -14.39
C ALA A 203 -10.32 -5.77 -15.44
N ALA A 204 -10.18 -4.49 -15.14
CA ALA A 204 -9.60 -3.50 -16.04
C ALA A 204 -8.05 -3.46 -15.98
N VAL A 205 -7.42 -4.14 -15.03
CA VAL A 205 -5.96 -4.18 -14.91
C VAL A 205 -5.36 -4.92 -16.11
N SER A 206 -4.64 -4.19 -16.96
CA SER A 206 -4.06 -4.71 -18.20
C SER A 206 -2.59 -5.11 -18.12
N VAL A 207 -1.90 -4.69 -17.06
CA VAL A 207 -0.46 -4.95 -16.84
C VAL A 207 -0.22 -6.22 -16.03
N PRO A 208 0.94 -6.89 -16.20
CA PRO A 208 1.33 -8.02 -15.33
C PRO A 208 1.32 -7.62 -13.88
N SER A 209 0.79 -8.48 -13.01
CA SER A 209 0.62 -8.14 -11.60
C SER A 209 1.08 -9.29 -10.69
N LEU A 210 1.79 -8.95 -9.62
CA LEU A 210 2.14 -9.84 -8.53
C LEU A 210 1.28 -9.52 -7.32
N ILE A 211 0.57 -10.53 -6.81
CA ILE A 211 -0.19 -10.49 -5.57
C ILE A 211 0.59 -11.28 -4.52
N MET A 212 1.00 -10.63 -3.44
CA MET A 212 1.75 -11.24 -2.33
C MET A 212 0.88 -11.22 -1.09
N GLN A 213 0.46 -12.41 -0.63
CA GLN A 213 -0.45 -12.55 0.51
C GLN A 213 0.22 -13.35 1.62
N CYS A 214 0.20 -12.83 2.84
CA CYS A 214 0.70 -13.57 4.00
C CYS A 214 -0.24 -14.70 4.40
N THR A 215 0.32 -15.79 4.95
CA THR A 215 -0.47 -16.95 5.41
C THR A 215 -1.40 -16.61 6.57
N ASP A 216 -1.05 -15.63 7.39
CA ASP A 216 -1.81 -15.23 8.57
C ASP A 216 -1.81 -13.70 8.71
N ASP A 217 -2.71 -13.06 8.00
CA ASP A 217 -2.91 -11.62 7.97
C ASP A 217 -4.35 -11.30 8.42
N MET A 218 -4.46 -10.59 9.55
CA MET A 218 -5.78 -10.23 10.09
C MET A 218 -6.49 -9.12 9.32
N VAL A 219 -5.77 -8.39 8.46
CA VAL A 219 -6.31 -7.25 7.70
C VAL A 219 -6.79 -7.70 6.32
N ALA A 220 -6.02 -8.55 5.66
CA ALA A 220 -6.31 -9.08 4.34
C ALA A 220 -6.05 -10.61 4.34
N PRO A 221 -7.07 -11.42 4.67
CA PRO A 221 -6.94 -12.87 4.73
C PRO A 221 -6.65 -13.49 3.35
N LEU A 222 -6.19 -14.73 3.32
CA LEU A 222 -5.73 -15.41 2.10
C LEU A 222 -6.81 -15.44 1.01
N GLU A 223 -8.07 -15.60 1.39
CA GLU A 223 -9.22 -15.61 0.48
C GLU A 223 -9.32 -14.33 -0.35
N VAL A 224 -8.87 -13.20 0.18
CA VAL A 224 -8.81 -11.92 -0.56
C VAL A 224 -7.79 -12.00 -1.69
N GLY A 225 -6.60 -12.56 -1.42
CA GLY A 225 -5.57 -12.76 -2.44
C GLY A 225 -6.03 -13.72 -3.55
N GLU A 226 -6.71 -14.82 -3.17
CA GLU A 226 -7.31 -15.77 -4.11
C GLU A 226 -8.41 -15.11 -4.97
N TYR A 227 -9.28 -14.31 -4.34
CA TYR A 227 -10.29 -13.53 -5.06
C TYR A 227 -9.66 -12.58 -6.07
N MET A 228 -8.64 -11.82 -5.65
CA MET A 228 -7.95 -10.90 -6.55
C MET A 228 -7.28 -11.62 -7.71
N HIS A 229 -6.62 -12.76 -7.44
CA HIS A 229 -6.00 -13.56 -8.49
C HIS A 229 -7.00 -14.08 -9.52
N ALA A 230 -8.20 -14.43 -9.08
CA ALA A 230 -9.28 -14.86 -9.98
C ALA A 230 -9.86 -13.72 -10.84
N HIS A 231 -9.71 -12.45 -10.42
CA HIS A 231 -10.35 -11.29 -11.07
C HIS A 231 -9.36 -10.33 -11.74
N VAL A 232 -8.07 -10.39 -11.40
CA VAL A 232 -7.02 -9.59 -12.07
C VAL A 232 -6.43 -10.40 -13.22
N PRO A 233 -6.62 -10.01 -14.50
CA PRO A 233 -6.19 -10.77 -15.65
C PRO A 233 -4.69 -11.07 -15.67
N ARG A 234 -3.80 -11.33 -15.82
CA ARG A 234 -2.35 -11.46 -15.90
C ARG A 234 -1.68 -11.39 -14.51
N SER A 235 -2.38 -11.83 -13.46
CA SER A 235 -1.80 -11.85 -12.12
C SER A 235 -1.10 -13.16 -11.79
N THR A 236 -0.16 -13.08 -10.87
CA THR A 236 0.48 -14.22 -10.19
C THR A 236 0.24 -14.06 -8.70
N LEU A 237 -0.29 -15.08 -8.04
CA LEU A 237 -0.44 -15.10 -6.59
C LEU A 237 0.76 -15.84 -5.96
N LYS A 238 1.40 -15.20 -5.00
CA LYS A 238 2.41 -15.78 -4.12
C LYS A 238 1.94 -15.70 -2.68
N VAL A 239 1.78 -16.88 -2.07
CA VAL A 239 1.48 -16.98 -0.64
C VAL A 239 2.82 -16.96 0.09
N MET A 240 2.98 -15.98 0.98
CA MET A 240 4.20 -15.78 1.75
C MET A 240 4.22 -16.64 3.01
N SER A 241 5.40 -17.09 3.41
CA SER A 241 5.60 -17.73 4.73
C SER A 241 5.48 -16.74 5.88
N ALA A 242 5.68 -15.45 5.57
CA ALA A 242 5.50 -14.35 6.50
C ALA A 242 4.10 -14.32 7.11
N THR A 243 4.04 -13.86 8.36
CA THR A 243 2.80 -13.57 9.09
C THR A 243 2.67 -12.07 9.37
N GLY A 244 1.44 -11.63 9.62
CA GLY A 244 1.13 -10.21 9.81
C GLY A 244 0.98 -9.47 8.49
N HIS A 245 0.57 -8.20 8.58
CA HIS A 245 0.20 -7.40 7.42
C HIS A 245 1.37 -6.63 6.78
N CYS A 246 2.54 -6.60 7.44
CA CYS A 246 3.68 -5.79 7.00
C CYS A 246 4.93 -6.65 6.69
N PRO A 247 4.88 -7.60 5.73
CA PRO A 247 5.99 -8.51 5.46
C PRO A 247 7.23 -7.80 4.92
N HIS A 248 7.09 -6.66 4.27
CA HIS A 248 8.19 -5.81 3.81
C HIS A 248 9.01 -5.20 4.97
N MET A 249 8.47 -5.22 6.19
CA MET A 249 9.19 -4.82 7.41
C MET A 249 9.69 -6.04 8.19
N SER A 250 8.86 -7.06 8.38
CA SER A 250 9.18 -8.21 9.23
C SER A 250 9.94 -9.33 8.50
N HIS A 251 9.73 -9.47 7.18
CA HIS A 251 10.34 -10.50 6.32
C HIS A 251 10.83 -9.90 5.00
N PRO A 252 11.72 -8.87 5.05
CA PRO A 252 12.14 -8.16 3.85
C PRO A 252 12.87 -9.05 2.83
N GLU A 253 13.61 -10.06 3.28
CA GLU A 253 14.33 -10.99 2.40
C GLU A 253 13.35 -11.80 1.54
N GLU A 254 12.29 -12.36 2.12
CA GLU A 254 11.25 -13.08 1.38
C GLU A 254 10.54 -12.12 0.41
N THR A 255 10.21 -10.92 0.88
CA THR A 255 9.58 -9.88 0.05
C THR A 255 10.44 -9.55 -1.18
N VAL A 256 11.74 -9.30 -0.99
CA VAL A 256 12.67 -8.99 -2.08
C VAL A 256 12.82 -10.18 -3.04
N ALA A 257 12.94 -11.40 -2.50
CA ALA A 257 13.10 -12.60 -3.32
C ALA A 257 11.91 -12.83 -4.27
N LEU A 258 10.69 -12.70 -3.76
CA LEU A 258 9.45 -12.86 -4.56
C LEU A 258 9.30 -11.76 -5.61
N ILE A 259 9.66 -10.51 -5.29
CA ILE A 259 9.68 -9.41 -6.26
C ILE A 259 10.69 -9.70 -7.37
N ARG A 260 11.93 -10.12 -7.03
CA ARG A 260 12.96 -10.46 -8.01
C ARG A 260 12.57 -11.64 -8.90
N GLU A 261 11.95 -12.68 -8.33
CA GLU A 261 11.42 -13.82 -9.08
C GLU A 261 10.39 -13.39 -10.13
N PHE A 262 9.46 -12.49 -9.74
CA PHE A 262 8.45 -11.98 -10.65
C PHE A 262 9.04 -11.11 -11.77
N LEU A 263 10.00 -10.26 -11.45
CA LEU A 263 10.63 -9.38 -12.44
C LEU A 263 11.58 -10.13 -13.39
N ASN A 264 12.17 -11.26 -12.97
CA ASN A 264 13.15 -12.05 -13.73
C ASN A 264 12.75 -13.52 -13.82
N PRO A 265 11.65 -13.86 -14.50
CA PRO A 265 11.13 -15.25 -14.52
C PRO A 265 12.08 -16.27 -15.16
N ALA A 266 13.12 -15.85 -15.87
CA ALA A 266 14.09 -16.73 -16.55
C ALA A 266 15.24 -17.22 -15.66
N THR A 267 15.35 -16.78 -14.40
CA THR A 267 16.47 -17.13 -13.50
C THR A 267 16.17 -18.28 -12.56
N VAL A 268 14.96 -18.86 -12.64
CA VAL A 268 14.49 -19.99 -11.79
C VAL A 268 14.22 -21.19 -12.70
N ALA A 269 15.26 -21.73 -13.35
CA ALA A 269 15.21 -22.99 -14.10
C ALA A 269 16.34 -23.91 -13.64
#